data_f08eca47193a0caf033dadce67f59e75
#
_entry.id   f08eca47193a0caf033dadce67f59e75
#
_cell.length_a   1.000
_cell.length_b   1.000
_cell.length_c   1.000
_cell.angle_alpha   90.00
_cell.angle_beta   90.00
_cell.angle_gamma   90.00
#
_symmetry.space_group_name_H-M   'P 1'
#
loop_
_entity.id
_entity.type
_entity.pdbx_description
1 polymer ?
#
loop_
_entity_poly.entity_id
_entity_poly.type
_entity_poly.pdbx_seq_one_letter_code
_entity_poly.pdbx_strand_id
1 'polypeptide(L)'
;MDARKHLIIIKGKDQTDSVASFRFHDGKCEVIYTSAPNKVYDFQSGNVEILPLQKIIDPAQVIVTANGQTISGIDELLDFGAYYRIIRSGKKDLLFRRSEVQLQQNCLTDGKNQAVFQYFKETAAAISLVAENGSNILSMQYDKIQQVSEDTVLSSYLAPQKEIKAPRMPEAIIYPFGLNQSQKLAVERALSSKISIIQGPPGTGKTQTILNIIANVVRSEKTVAVVSNNNSATHNVAEKLEKKKVAFLTAFLGNLTNKQKFLDAQTGAYPDMNDWEMQPEERQQLEQETTALSEELNEMLNAKNRIAEIEQEFLQLTPEQHYFEEYYATYRDVPSESLNKLSSQKILALWMEFEQHAEHETRLGLLQKLSIMFRFNRGALKLFLRSPELVIPYLQNQFYFVKKQELENEKDTLNRKLEHYSFDEKMDELVQKSLRLFRAELATRYPWKNERKRFEKSDFENLPRLRTNTRWCSAQPIPSKGRWASIISTIILS
;
A
#
# COMPACT_ATOMS: atom_id res chain seq x y z
N MET A 1 -42.15 -20.88 -22.26
CA MET A 1 -40.89 -21.51 -21.85
C MET A 1 -40.48 -20.97 -20.51
N ASP A 2 -39.75 -21.71 -19.68
CA ASP A 2 -39.30 -21.20 -18.37
C ASP A 2 -37.98 -20.44 -18.55
N ALA A 3 -38.04 -19.13 -18.50
CA ALA A 3 -36.91 -18.22 -18.65
C ALA A 3 -35.86 -18.37 -17.53
N ARG A 4 -36.14 -19.11 -16.46
CA ARG A 4 -35.16 -19.47 -15.41
C ARG A 4 -34.36 -20.71 -15.75
N LYS A 5 -34.84 -21.54 -16.69
CA LYS A 5 -34.19 -22.81 -17.06
C LYS A 5 -33.38 -22.70 -18.34
N HIS A 6 -33.77 -21.83 -19.25
CA HIS A 6 -33.12 -21.68 -20.56
C HIS A 6 -33.02 -20.22 -20.94
N LEU A 7 -31.88 -19.83 -21.53
CA LEU A 7 -31.68 -18.54 -22.18
C LEU A 7 -31.65 -18.73 -23.69
N ILE A 8 -32.47 -17.97 -24.42
CA ILE A 8 -32.59 -18.08 -25.87
C ILE A 8 -32.13 -16.76 -26.51
N ILE A 9 -31.02 -16.83 -27.20
CA ILE A 9 -30.43 -15.69 -27.91
C ILE A 9 -30.62 -15.90 -29.41
N ILE A 10 -31.32 -14.98 -30.08
CA ILE A 10 -31.54 -15.02 -31.54
C ILE A 10 -30.92 -13.76 -32.14
N LYS A 11 -29.97 -13.95 -33.04
CA LYS A 11 -29.17 -12.85 -33.67
C LYS A 11 -28.57 -11.86 -32.63
N GLY A 12 -28.04 -12.41 -31.53
CA GLY A 12 -27.43 -11.65 -30.45
C GLY A 12 -28.41 -10.91 -29.52
N LYS A 13 -29.74 -11.13 -29.66
CA LYS A 13 -30.76 -10.52 -28.79
C LYS A 13 -31.44 -11.57 -27.93
N ASP A 14 -31.67 -11.24 -26.66
CA ASP A 14 -32.48 -12.07 -25.77
C ASP A 14 -33.92 -12.10 -26.25
N GLN A 15 -34.41 -13.29 -26.57
CA GLN A 15 -35.76 -13.58 -27.00
C GLN A 15 -36.47 -14.60 -26.09
N THR A 16 -35.89 -14.90 -24.96
CA THR A 16 -36.32 -15.98 -24.04
C THR A 16 -37.84 -15.87 -23.70
N ASP A 17 -38.24 -14.68 -23.31
CA ASP A 17 -39.66 -14.45 -22.90
C ASP A 17 -40.63 -14.42 -24.07
N SER A 18 -40.11 -14.25 -25.28
CA SER A 18 -40.92 -14.15 -26.52
C SER A 18 -41.11 -15.47 -27.22
N VAL A 19 -40.26 -16.48 -26.97
CA VAL A 19 -40.30 -17.78 -27.64
C VAL A 19 -41.22 -18.74 -26.93
N ALA A 20 -42.23 -19.25 -27.67
CA ALA A 20 -43.15 -20.29 -27.19
C ALA A 20 -42.52 -21.68 -27.32
N SER A 21 -41.94 -21.99 -28.48
CA SER A 21 -41.26 -23.25 -28.75
C SER A 21 -40.21 -23.10 -29.85
N PHE A 22 -39.28 -24.04 -29.88
CA PHE A 22 -38.24 -24.11 -30.93
C PHE A 22 -37.96 -25.57 -31.29
N ARG A 23 -37.47 -25.80 -32.51
CA ARG A 23 -37.02 -27.11 -33.00
C ARG A 23 -35.83 -26.94 -33.92
N PHE A 24 -34.79 -27.76 -33.75
CA PHE A 24 -33.67 -27.83 -34.68
C PHE A 24 -33.92 -28.91 -35.73
N HIS A 25 -33.76 -28.58 -37.01
CA HIS A 25 -33.88 -29.49 -38.13
C HIS A 25 -32.99 -28.99 -39.30
N ASP A 26 -32.18 -29.90 -39.87
CA ASP A 26 -31.39 -29.68 -41.10
C ASP A 26 -30.59 -28.35 -41.11
N GLY A 27 -29.85 -28.04 -40.04
CA GLY A 27 -29.03 -26.83 -39.95
C GLY A 27 -29.80 -25.53 -39.73
N LYS A 28 -31.14 -25.63 -39.48
CA LYS A 28 -32.01 -24.51 -39.14
C LYS A 28 -32.63 -24.69 -37.78
N CYS A 29 -33.06 -23.59 -37.21
CA CYS A 29 -33.87 -23.57 -35.99
C CYS A 29 -35.23 -22.92 -36.31
N GLU A 30 -36.29 -23.71 -36.22
CA GLU A 30 -37.67 -23.23 -36.29
C GLU A 30 -38.06 -22.66 -34.92
N VAL A 31 -38.55 -21.43 -34.91
CA VAL A 31 -38.96 -20.71 -33.70
C VAL A 31 -40.43 -20.28 -33.83
N ILE A 32 -41.20 -20.56 -32.80
CA ILE A 32 -42.59 -20.06 -32.69
C ILE A 32 -42.59 -19.04 -31.55
N TYR A 33 -43.06 -17.84 -31.83
CA TYR A 33 -43.18 -16.78 -30.84
C TYR A 33 -44.55 -16.83 -30.14
N THR A 34 -44.59 -16.44 -28.87
CA THR A 34 -45.83 -16.34 -28.09
C THR A 34 -46.85 -15.36 -28.70
N SER A 35 -46.36 -14.30 -29.36
CA SER A 35 -47.15 -13.28 -30.05
C SER A 35 -47.70 -13.75 -31.39
N ALA A 36 -47.21 -14.87 -31.95
CA ALA A 36 -47.63 -15.40 -33.26
C ALA A 36 -47.59 -16.93 -33.25
N PRO A 37 -48.49 -17.59 -32.48
CA PRO A 37 -48.45 -19.03 -32.21
C PRO A 37 -48.67 -19.90 -33.43
N ASN A 38 -49.30 -19.37 -34.49
CA ASN A 38 -49.56 -20.07 -35.73
C ASN A 38 -48.52 -19.83 -36.84
N LYS A 39 -47.39 -19.10 -36.52
CA LYS A 39 -46.38 -18.77 -37.48
C LYS A 39 -45.03 -19.33 -37.06
N VAL A 40 -44.39 -20.09 -37.95
CA VAL A 40 -43.04 -20.63 -37.76
C VAL A 40 -42.03 -19.67 -38.44
N TYR A 41 -40.95 -19.37 -37.73
CA TYR A 41 -39.85 -18.54 -38.23
C TYR A 41 -38.58 -19.38 -38.28
N ASP A 42 -37.93 -19.41 -39.46
CA ASP A 42 -36.73 -20.16 -39.69
C ASP A 42 -35.48 -19.30 -39.48
N PHE A 43 -34.57 -19.74 -38.67
CA PHE A 43 -33.27 -19.14 -38.47
C PHE A 43 -32.17 -20.15 -38.80
N GLN A 44 -31.02 -19.69 -39.34
CA GLN A 44 -29.85 -20.51 -39.42
C GLN A 44 -29.42 -20.91 -38.00
N SER A 45 -29.07 -22.18 -37.77
CA SER A 45 -28.72 -22.68 -36.41
C SER A 45 -27.62 -21.90 -35.73
N GLY A 46 -26.67 -21.35 -36.50
CA GLY A 46 -25.56 -20.48 -35.97
C GLY A 46 -26.05 -19.12 -35.46
N ASN A 47 -27.31 -18.71 -35.75
CA ASN A 47 -27.89 -17.46 -35.27
C ASN A 47 -28.79 -17.65 -34.02
N VAL A 48 -28.91 -18.87 -33.51
CA VAL A 48 -29.73 -19.22 -32.36
C VAL A 48 -28.90 -19.94 -31.33
N GLU A 49 -28.71 -19.34 -30.17
CA GLU A 49 -28.06 -19.96 -29.03
C GLU A 49 -29.11 -20.29 -27.98
N ILE A 50 -29.16 -21.56 -27.55
CA ILE A 50 -30.01 -22.02 -26.46
C ILE A 50 -29.13 -22.54 -25.36
N LEU A 51 -29.07 -21.79 -24.28
CA LEU A 51 -28.18 -22.05 -23.16
C LEU A 51 -28.97 -22.53 -21.96
N PRO A 52 -28.71 -23.75 -21.46
CA PRO A 52 -29.32 -24.22 -20.24
C PRO A 52 -28.75 -23.50 -19.03
N LEU A 53 -29.53 -23.36 -17.99
CA LEU A 53 -29.08 -22.87 -16.70
C LEU A 53 -28.00 -23.83 -16.16
N GLN A 54 -26.83 -23.28 -15.84
CA GLN A 54 -25.75 -24.04 -15.25
C GLN A 54 -25.75 -23.94 -13.72
N LYS A 55 -26.01 -22.72 -13.19
CA LYS A 55 -25.96 -22.47 -11.75
C LYS A 55 -26.81 -21.27 -11.38
N ILE A 56 -27.47 -21.36 -10.22
CA ILE A 56 -28.02 -20.20 -9.51
C ILE A 56 -27.01 -19.77 -8.49
N ILE A 57 -26.59 -18.51 -8.56
CA ILE A 57 -25.63 -17.92 -7.63
C ILE A 57 -26.40 -17.10 -6.61
N ASP A 58 -26.14 -17.35 -5.33
CA ASP A 58 -26.74 -16.57 -4.25
C ASP A 58 -26.23 -15.11 -4.29
N PRO A 59 -27.10 -14.12 -4.55
CA PRO A 59 -26.69 -12.72 -4.65
C PRO A 59 -26.12 -12.16 -3.34
N ALA A 60 -26.44 -12.76 -2.19
CA ALA A 60 -25.89 -12.33 -0.91
C ALA A 60 -24.38 -12.64 -0.79
N GLN A 61 -23.93 -13.71 -1.45
CA GLN A 61 -22.52 -14.15 -1.38
C GLN A 61 -21.59 -13.39 -2.32
N VAL A 62 -22.14 -12.71 -3.34
CA VAL A 62 -21.33 -12.10 -4.38
C VAL A 62 -21.70 -10.64 -4.62
N ILE A 63 -20.69 -9.87 -4.97
CA ILE A 63 -20.83 -8.51 -5.47
C ILE A 63 -20.71 -8.56 -6.98
N VAL A 64 -21.76 -8.14 -7.66
CA VAL A 64 -21.84 -8.16 -9.12
C VAL A 64 -21.48 -6.78 -9.66
N THR A 65 -20.45 -6.72 -10.48
CA THR A 65 -20.05 -5.49 -11.17
C THR A 65 -20.08 -5.72 -12.67
N ALA A 66 -20.82 -4.90 -13.40
CA ALA A 66 -20.87 -4.93 -14.87
C ALA A 66 -20.55 -3.56 -15.44
N ASN A 67 -19.69 -3.52 -16.45
CA ASN A 67 -19.21 -2.28 -17.08
C ASN A 67 -18.69 -1.25 -16.07
N GLY A 68 -17.97 -1.72 -15.03
CA GLY A 68 -17.41 -0.89 -13.98
C GLY A 68 -18.42 -0.33 -12.96
N GLN A 69 -19.69 -0.76 -13.02
CA GLN A 69 -20.74 -0.36 -12.07
C GLN A 69 -21.24 -1.55 -11.25
N THR A 70 -21.30 -1.38 -9.94
CA THR A 70 -21.89 -2.39 -9.05
C THR A 70 -23.41 -2.41 -9.20
N ILE A 71 -23.97 -3.58 -9.41
CA ILE A 71 -25.41 -3.80 -9.53
C ILE A 71 -25.95 -4.15 -8.14
N SER A 72 -26.94 -3.40 -7.68
CA SER A 72 -27.59 -3.60 -6.39
C SER A 72 -29.05 -4.02 -6.56
N GLY A 73 -29.63 -4.64 -5.51
CA GLY A 73 -31.02 -5.09 -5.51
C GLY A 73 -31.23 -6.26 -6.47
N ILE A 74 -30.34 -7.23 -6.42
CA ILE A 74 -30.42 -8.47 -7.19
C ILE A 74 -31.21 -9.48 -6.37
N ASP A 75 -32.28 -10.01 -6.95
CA ASP A 75 -33.08 -11.08 -6.33
C ASP A 75 -32.56 -12.45 -6.75
N GLU A 76 -32.26 -12.63 -8.05
CA GLU A 76 -31.68 -13.86 -8.55
C GLU A 76 -30.53 -13.56 -9.54
N LEU A 77 -29.48 -14.34 -9.47
CA LEU A 77 -28.33 -14.32 -10.40
C LEU A 77 -28.19 -15.69 -11.06
N LEU A 78 -28.56 -15.75 -12.34
CA LEU A 78 -28.60 -16.98 -13.13
C LEU A 78 -27.38 -17.05 -14.05
N ASP A 79 -26.59 -18.13 -13.96
CA ASP A 79 -25.43 -18.39 -14.80
C ASP A 79 -25.79 -19.37 -15.91
N PHE A 80 -25.75 -18.91 -17.16
CA PHE A 80 -25.97 -19.69 -18.36
C PHE A 80 -24.64 -20.02 -19.10
N GLY A 81 -23.50 -19.92 -18.41
CA GLY A 81 -22.16 -20.18 -18.97
C GLY A 81 -21.60 -18.97 -19.72
N ALA A 82 -22.12 -18.66 -20.89
CA ALA A 82 -21.69 -17.51 -21.69
C ALA A 82 -22.30 -16.18 -21.22
N TYR A 83 -23.42 -16.24 -20.50
CA TYR A 83 -24.17 -15.07 -20.03
C TYR A 83 -24.60 -15.20 -18.57
N TYR A 84 -24.73 -14.04 -17.92
CA TYR A 84 -25.41 -13.88 -16.64
C TYR A 84 -26.75 -13.14 -16.83
N ARG A 85 -27.84 -13.69 -16.31
CA ARG A 85 -29.12 -13.01 -16.21
C ARG A 85 -29.36 -12.57 -14.77
N ILE A 86 -29.64 -11.30 -14.58
CA ILE A 86 -29.82 -10.66 -13.28
C ILE A 86 -31.26 -10.24 -13.17
N ILE A 87 -32.01 -10.89 -12.27
CA ILE A 87 -33.43 -10.62 -11.98
C ILE A 87 -33.49 -9.63 -10.81
N ARG A 88 -34.31 -8.60 -10.95
CA ARG A 88 -34.53 -7.55 -9.94
C ARG A 88 -35.98 -7.20 -9.84
N SER A 89 -36.55 -7.28 -8.63
CA SER A 89 -37.97 -6.97 -8.39
C SER A 89 -38.32 -5.54 -8.81
N GLY A 90 -39.39 -5.42 -9.58
CA GLY A 90 -39.90 -4.13 -10.07
C GLY A 90 -39.03 -3.42 -11.11
N LYS A 91 -38.02 -4.11 -11.68
CA LYS A 91 -37.14 -3.56 -12.73
C LYS A 91 -37.02 -4.59 -13.85
N LYS A 92 -36.61 -4.09 -15.03
CA LYS A 92 -36.29 -4.97 -16.16
C LYS A 92 -35.07 -5.83 -15.82
N ASP A 93 -35.12 -7.11 -16.18
CA ASP A 93 -33.97 -8.02 -16.12
C ASP A 93 -32.83 -7.49 -16.92
N LEU A 94 -31.61 -7.76 -16.44
CA LEU A 94 -30.36 -7.43 -17.12
C LEU A 94 -29.74 -8.71 -17.62
N LEU A 95 -29.25 -8.68 -18.87
CA LEU A 95 -28.45 -9.74 -19.46
C LEU A 95 -27.09 -9.18 -19.83
N PHE A 96 -26.03 -9.85 -19.38
CA PHE A 96 -24.65 -9.50 -19.68
C PHE A 96 -23.89 -10.73 -20.16
N ARG A 97 -22.93 -10.53 -21.05
CA ARG A 97 -21.96 -11.57 -21.35
C ARG A 97 -21.05 -11.81 -20.15
N ARG A 98 -20.57 -13.02 -19.99
CA ARG A 98 -19.68 -13.38 -18.88
C ARG A 98 -18.44 -12.48 -18.81
N SER A 99 -17.90 -12.06 -19.95
CA SER A 99 -16.75 -11.13 -20.04
C SER A 99 -17.02 -9.71 -19.55
N GLU A 100 -18.29 -9.31 -19.48
CA GLU A 100 -18.72 -7.97 -19.04
C GLU A 100 -18.99 -7.89 -17.54
N VAL A 101 -18.99 -9.05 -16.85
CA VAL A 101 -19.35 -9.16 -15.43
C VAL A 101 -18.16 -9.63 -14.62
N GLN A 102 -17.89 -8.93 -13.53
CA GLN A 102 -16.97 -9.37 -12.48
C GLN A 102 -17.79 -9.77 -11.26
N LEU A 103 -17.54 -10.98 -10.77
CA LEU A 103 -18.09 -11.48 -9.52
C LEU A 103 -17.01 -11.46 -8.46
N GLN A 104 -17.24 -10.75 -7.36
CA GLN A 104 -16.36 -10.70 -6.21
C GLN A 104 -17.09 -11.27 -5.00
N GLN A 105 -16.38 -11.97 -4.13
CA GLN A 105 -16.99 -12.52 -2.93
C GLN A 105 -17.29 -11.42 -1.91
N ASN A 106 -18.47 -11.52 -1.26
CA ASN A 106 -18.86 -10.64 -0.18
C ASN A 106 -18.31 -11.18 1.15
N CYS A 107 -17.32 -10.53 1.74
CA CYS A 107 -16.69 -11.01 2.97
C CYS A 107 -17.62 -10.96 4.20
N LEU A 108 -18.74 -10.23 4.15
CA LEU A 108 -19.71 -10.16 5.24
C LEU A 108 -20.60 -11.42 5.35
N THR A 109 -20.49 -12.36 4.42
CA THR A 109 -21.15 -13.67 4.53
C THR A 109 -20.41 -14.64 5.44
N ASP A 110 -19.14 -14.36 5.76
CA ASP A 110 -18.41 -15.05 6.81
C ASP A 110 -18.90 -14.58 8.19
N GLY A 111 -19.32 -15.52 9.04
CA GLY A 111 -19.93 -15.21 10.33
C GLY A 111 -19.01 -14.45 11.30
N LYS A 112 -17.68 -14.65 11.23
CA LYS A 112 -16.70 -13.91 12.04
C LYS A 112 -16.59 -12.46 11.57
N ASN A 113 -16.46 -12.26 10.27
CA ASN A 113 -16.39 -10.92 9.67
C ASN A 113 -17.68 -10.13 9.93
N GLN A 114 -18.83 -10.81 9.80
CA GLN A 114 -20.14 -10.21 10.08
C GLN A 114 -20.26 -9.78 11.54
N ALA A 115 -19.80 -10.60 12.50
CA ALA A 115 -19.84 -10.26 13.92
C ALA A 115 -18.96 -9.03 14.24
N VAL A 116 -17.75 -8.96 13.68
CA VAL A 116 -16.86 -7.79 13.85
C VAL A 116 -17.49 -6.54 13.21
N PHE A 117 -18.05 -6.66 12.02
CA PHE A 117 -18.72 -5.55 11.36
C PHE A 117 -19.95 -5.06 12.13
N GLN A 118 -20.73 -5.96 12.69
CA GLN A 118 -21.89 -5.65 13.53
C GLN A 118 -21.45 -4.91 14.80
N TYR A 119 -20.37 -5.34 15.44
CA TYR A 119 -19.78 -4.63 16.58
C TYR A 119 -19.39 -3.18 16.21
N PHE A 120 -18.85 -2.95 15.02
CA PHE A 120 -18.56 -1.57 14.56
C PHE A 120 -19.83 -0.76 14.36
N LYS A 121 -20.90 -1.34 13.82
CA LYS A 121 -22.20 -0.66 13.69
C LYS A 121 -22.77 -0.26 15.04
N GLU A 122 -22.77 -1.14 16.01
CA GLU A 122 -23.25 -0.89 17.36
C GLU A 122 -22.42 0.19 18.06
N THR A 123 -21.08 0.12 17.92
CA THR A 123 -20.17 1.15 18.42
C THR A 123 -20.44 2.51 17.78
N ALA A 124 -20.63 2.54 16.46
CA ALA A 124 -20.94 3.77 15.72
C ALA A 124 -22.30 4.37 16.16
N ALA A 125 -23.27 3.53 16.47
CA ALA A 125 -24.56 3.98 17.00
C ALA A 125 -24.42 4.56 18.42
N ALA A 126 -23.58 3.95 19.27
CA ALA A 126 -23.35 4.37 20.65
C ALA A 126 -22.54 5.69 20.77
N ILE A 127 -21.55 5.90 19.91
CA ILE A 127 -20.68 7.10 19.91
C ILE A 127 -21.45 8.38 19.53
N SER A 128 -22.58 8.26 18.85
CA SER A 128 -23.50 9.34 18.50
C SER A 128 -22.84 10.64 17.99
N LEU A 129 -22.05 10.55 16.89
CA LEU A 129 -21.63 11.73 16.14
C LEU A 129 -22.83 12.33 15.42
N VAL A 130 -23.46 13.36 16.04
CA VAL A 130 -24.74 13.92 15.60
C VAL A 130 -24.51 15.09 14.63
N ALA A 131 -25.18 15.05 13.49
CA ALA A 131 -25.26 16.19 12.57
C ALA A 131 -26.18 17.29 13.11
N GLU A 132 -26.14 18.49 12.51
CA GLU A 132 -27.01 19.63 12.87
C GLU A 132 -28.52 19.29 12.85
N ASN A 133 -28.92 18.31 12.03
CA ASN A 133 -30.30 17.82 11.93
C ASN A 133 -30.65 16.69 12.92
N GLY A 134 -29.79 16.40 13.90
CA GLY A 134 -30.00 15.37 14.92
C GLY A 134 -29.73 13.94 14.48
N SER A 135 -29.30 13.67 13.22
CA SER A 135 -29.04 12.32 12.74
C SER A 135 -27.63 11.85 13.15
N ASN A 136 -27.50 10.56 13.54
CA ASN A 136 -26.21 9.93 13.80
C ASN A 136 -25.49 9.61 12.46
N ILE A 137 -24.45 10.41 12.15
CA ILE A 137 -23.73 10.33 10.89
C ILE A 137 -23.04 8.98 10.70
N LEU A 138 -22.38 8.47 11.74
CA LEU A 138 -21.64 7.20 11.66
C LEU A 138 -22.57 6.01 11.46
N SER A 139 -23.66 5.92 12.25
CA SER A 139 -24.64 4.87 12.13
C SER A 139 -25.23 4.81 10.71
N MET A 140 -25.65 5.98 10.19
CA MET A 140 -26.17 6.09 8.83
C MET A 140 -25.16 5.65 7.75
N GLN A 141 -23.87 5.84 7.94
CA GLN A 141 -22.85 5.41 6.99
C GLN A 141 -22.66 3.89 7.04
N TYR A 142 -22.60 3.30 8.24
CA TYR A 142 -22.52 1.84 8.37
C TYR A 142 -23.76 1.12 7.80
N ASP A 143 -24.95 1.69 7.96
CA ASP A 143 -26.21 1.13 7.41
C ASP A 143 -26.22 1.05 5.88
N LYS A 144 -25.44 1.90 5.21
CA LYS A 144 -25.28 1.89 3.75
C LYS A 144 -24.32 0.80 3.25
N ILE A 145 -23.47 0.26 4.11
CA ILE A 145 -22.52 -0.79 3.76
C ILE A 145 -23.23 -2.14 3.90
N GLN A 146 -23.78 -2.64 2.81
CA GLN A 146 -24.48 -3.93 2.77
C GLN A 146 -23.58 -5.08 2.31
N GLN A 147 -22.55 -4.77 1.55
CA GLN A 147 -21.60 -5.74 0.98
C GLN A 147 -20.19 -5.18 1.03
N VAL A 148 -19.20 -6.04 1.30
CA VAL A 148 -17.77 -5.70 1.34
C VAL A 148 -17.01 -6.73 0.51
N SER A 149 -16.37 -6.27 -0.58
CA SER A 149 -15.54 -7.15 -1.41
C SER A 149 -14.29 -7.60 -0.66
N GLU A 150 -13.86 -8.84 -0.87
CA GLU A 150 -12.63 -9.40 -0.29
C GLU A 150 -11.37 -8.61 -0.66
N ASP A 151 -11.37 -7.91 -1.79
CA ASP A 151 -10.23 -7.12 -2.26
C ASP A 151 -10.09 -5.76 -1.57
N THR A 152 -11.07 -5.37 -0.73
CA THR A 152 -11.08 -4.06 -0.06
C THR A 152 -10.19 -4.05 1.18
N VAL A 153 -9.73 -2.83 1.56
CA VAL A 153 -9.03 -2.62 2.83
C VAL A 153 -9.91 -2.98 4.03
N LEU A 154 -11.22 -2.69 3.96
CA LEU A 154 -12.17 -3.02 5.01
C LEU A 154 -12.24 -4.54 5.25
N SER A 155 -12.28 -5.34 4.19
CA SER A 155 -12.22 -6.81 4.30
C SER A 155 -10.95 -7.27 5.02
N SER A 156 -9.81 -6.70 4.66
CA SER A 156 -8.53 -7.00 5.32
C SER A 156 -8.52 -6.59 6.80
N TYR A 157 -9.22 -5.53 7.15
CA TYR A 157 -9.35 -5.06 8.53
C TYR A 157 -10.29 -5.94 9.37
N LEU A 158 -11.36 -6.46 8.76
CA LEU A 158 -12.29 -7.40 9.40
C LEU A 158 -11.68 -8.79 9.65
N ALA A 159 -10.75 -9.21 8.78
CA ALA A 159 -10.07 -10.50 8.87
C ALA A 159 -8.53 -10.34 8.83
N PRO A 160 -7.89 -9.81 9.90
CA PRO A 160 -6.47 -9.46 9.88
C PRO A 160 -5.53 -10.66 9.76
N GLN A 161 -6.03 -11.88 9.97
CA GLN A 161 -5.24 -13.12 9.83
C GLN A 161 -5.12 -13.60 8.37
N LYS A 162 -5.95 -13.08 7.44
CA LYS A 162 -5.78 -13.35 6.01
C LYS A 162 -4.56 -12.60 5.49
N GLU A 163 -3.71 -13.32 4.78
CA GLU A 163 -2.55 -12.72 4.12
C GLU A 163 -2.99 -11.61 3.16
N ILE A 164 -2.58 -10.41 3.46
CA ILE A 164 -2.93 -9.23 2.65
C ILE A 164 -1.92 -9.14 1.53
N LYS A 165 -2.33 -9.41 0.28
CA LYS A 165 -1.47 -9.16 -0.88
C LYS A 165 -1.06 -7.69 -0.89
N ALA A 166 0.26 -7.46 -0.78
CA ALA A 166 0.82 -6.13 -0.89
C ALA A 166 0.53 -5.53 -2.28
N PRO A 167 0.20 -4.24 -2.37
CA PRO A 167 0.10 -3.58 -3.66
C PRO A 167 1.47 -3.57 -4.35
N ARG A 168 1.47 -3.62 -5.69
CA ARG A 168 2.71 -3.49 -6.45
C ARG A 168 3.28 -2.10 -6.22
N MET A 169 4.53 -2.03 -5.78
CA MET A 169 5.24 -0.74 -5.63
C MET A 169 5.40 -0.06 -7.00
N PRO A 170 5.33 1.28 -7.05
CA PRO A 170 5.75 2.04 -8.22
C PRO A 170 7.22 1.73 -8.54
N GLU A 171 7.59 1.70 -9.81
CA GLU A 171 8.97 1.43 -10.27
C GLU A 171 9.94 2.50 -9.75
N ALA A 172 9.51 3.75 -9.67
CA ALA A 172 10.26 4.85 -9.09
C ALA A 172 9.35 5.68 -8.17
N ILE A 173 9.86 6.05 -6.99
CA ILE A 173 9.18 6.89 -6.01
C ILE A 173 9.80 8.30 -6.07
N ILE A 174 8.96 9.31 -6.13
CA ILE A 174 9.36 10.72 -6.16
C ILE A 174 9.05 11.43 -4.83
N TYR A 175 9.83 12.46 -4.51
CA TYR A 175 9.76 13.20 -3.25
C TYR A 175 9.70 14.73 -3.46
N PRO A 176 8.67 15.26 -4.14
CA PRO A 176 8.59 16.68 -4.52
C PRO A 176 8.40 17.65 -3.35
N PHE A 177 8.20 17.16 -2.14
CA PHE A 177 7.95 17.97 -0.95
C PHE A 177 9.06 17.87 0.11
N GLY A 178 10.20 17.25 -0.23
CA GLY A 178 11.28 17.00 0.70
C GLY A 178 11.05 15.76 1.57
N LEU A 179 12.09 15.27 2.18
CA LEU A 179 12.05 14.08 3.04
C LEU A 179 13.21 14.09 4.03
N ASN A 180 13.08 13.23 5.04
CA ASN A 180 14.19 12.67 5.79
C ASN A 180 14.10 11.13 5.71
N GLN A 181 15.03 10.42 6.31
CA GLN A 181 15.06 8.96 6.20
C GLN A 181 13.80 8.28 6.73
N SER A 182 13.29 8.68 7.89
CA SER A 182 12.07 8.12 8.46
C SER A 182 10.83 8.43 7.61
N GLN A 183 10.78 9.62 7.01
CA GLN A 183 9.72 9.99 6.07
C GLN A 183 9.79 9.20 4.77
N LYS A 184 11.00 8.97 4.23
CA LYS A 184 11.23 8.10 3.06
C LYS A 184 10.66 6.72 3.31
N LEU A 185 11.06 6.08 4.41
CA LEU A 185 10.58 4.76 4.80
C LEU A 185 9.05 4.74 4.99
N ALA A 186 8.47 5.80 5.57
CA ALA A 186 7.03 5.91 5.75
C ALA A 186 6.29 6.00 4.41
N VAL A 187 6.80 6.76 3.43
CA VAL A 187 6.24 6.83 2.06
C VAL A 187 6.32 5.46 1.38
N GLU A 188 7.46 4.80 1.41
CA GLU A 188 7.67 3.48 0.81
C GLU A 188 6.71 2.43 1.39
N ARG A 189 6.60 2.38 2.72
CA ARG A 189 5.67 1.48 3.41
C ARG A 189 4.20 1.79 3.10
N ALA A 190 3.83 3.07 3.02
CA ALA A 190 2.48 3.46 2.67
C ALA A 190 2.09 3.05 1.23
N LEU A 191 3.05 3.09 0.29
CA LEU A 191 2.84 2.69 -1.10
C LEU A 191 2.89 1.16 -1.31
N SER A 192 3.60 0.44 -0.44
CA SER A 192 3.76 -1.02 -0.51
C SER A 192 2.77 -1.79 0.39
N SER A 193 1.95 -1.11 1.18
CA SER A 193 1.02 -1.75 2.11
C SER A 193 -0.42 -1.32 1.85
N LYS A 194 -1.40 -2.19 2.09
CA LYS A 194 -2.82 -1.83 2.05
C LYS A 194 -3.21 -0.93 3.22
N ILE A 195 -2.60 -1.14 4.39
CA ILE A 195 -2.80 -0.37 5.60
C ILE A 195 -1.43 -0.04 6.16
N SER A 196 -1.18 1.23 6.45
CA SER A 196 0.02 1.67 7.16
C SER A 196 -0.34 2.72 8.22
N ILE A 197 0.35 2.67 9.36
CA ILE A 197 0.19 3.60 10.46
C ILE A 197 1.46 4.44 10.54
N ILE A 198 1.33 5.77 10.43
CA ILE A 198 2.43 6.72 10.50
C ILE A 198 2.23 7.59 11.74
N GLN A 199 3.03 7.31 12.77
CA GLN A 199 3.03 8.06 14.02
C GLN A 199 4.20 9.06 14.05
N GLY A 200 3.99 10.18 14.73
CA GLY A 200 5.04 11.16 14.96
C GLY A 200 4.51 12.36 15.75
N PRO A 201 5.29 12.95 16.66
CA PRO A 201 4.93 14.17 17.37
C PRO A 201 4.76 15.36 16.41
N PRO A 202 4.17 16.47 16.86
CA PRO A 202 4.14 17.72 16.08
C PRO A 202 5.55 18.13 15.62
N GLY A 203 5.66 18.64 14.39
CA GLY A 203 6.95 19.09 13.83
C GLY A 203 7.78 18.01 13.10
N THR A 204 7.44 16.72 13.17
CA THR A 204 8.19 15.64 12.49
C THR A 204 7.99 15.55 10.98
N GLY A 205 7.26 16.48 10.38
CA GLY A 205 7.05 16.52 8.94
C GLY A 205 6.00 15.56 8.39
N LYS A 206 5.03 15.12 9.23
CA LYS A 206 3.91 14.24 8.76
C LYS A 206 3.22 14.77 7.50
N THR A 207 3.01 16.09 7.41
CA THR A 207 2.40 16.71 6.22
C THR A 207 3.26 16.52 4.96
N GLN A 208 4.59 16.56 5.07
CA GLN A 208 5.49 16.29 3.94
C GLN A 208 5.36 14.83 3.47
N THR A 209 5.32 13.89 4.42
CA THR A 209 5.09 12.48 4.13
C THR A 209 3.79 12.27 3.37
N ILE A 210 2.69 12.87 3.83
CA ILE A 210 1.38 12.79 3.18
C ILE A 210 1.43 13.36 1.77
N LEU A 211 2.06 14.50 1.57
CA LEU A 211 2.18 15.15 0.26
C LEU A 211 2.99 14.30 -0.73
N ASN A 212 4.06 13.66 -0.27
CA ASN A 212 4.82 12.72 -1.10
C ASN A 212 4.00 11.46 -1.44
N ILE A 213 3.21 10.93 -0.50
CA ILE A 213 2.28 9.82 -0.78
C ILE A 213 1.25 10.26 -1.83
N ILE A 214 0.63 11.43 -1.67
CA ILE A 214 -0.33 12.00 -2.64
C ILE A 214 0.31 12.08 -4.03
N ALA A 215 1.52 12.65 -4.15
CA ALA A 215 2.20 12.79 -5.42
C ALA A 215 2.40 11.44 -6.13
N ASN A 216 2.86 10.43 -5.41
CA ASN A 216 3.09 9.10 -5.97
C ASN A 216 1.80 8.35 -6.31
N VAL A 217 0.74 8.49 -5.50
CA VAL A 217 -0.58 7.92 -5.79
C VAL A 217 -1.20 8.55 -7.04
N VAL A 218 -1.12 9.89 -7.15
CA VAL A 218 -1.58 10.62 -8.34
C VAL A 218 -0.74 10.21 -9.56
N ARG A 219 0.57 10.08 -9.43
CA ARG A 219 1.48 9.59 -10.45
C ARG A 219 1.07 8.20 -10.95
N SER A 220 0.68 7.31 -10.05
CA SER A 220 0.19 5.96 -10.36
C SER A 220 -1.24 5.94 -10.92
N GLU A 221 -1.77 7.07 -11.37
CA GLU A 221 -3.12 7.22 -11.94
C GLU A 221 -4.27 6.87 -10.97
N LYS A 222 -4.00 6.88 -9.68
CA LYS A 222 -4.99 6.60 -8.64
C LYS A 222 -5.56 7.89 -8.06
N THR A 223 -6.67 7.76 -7.36
CA THR A 223 -7.31 8.86 -6.64
C THR A 223 -6.97 8.78 -5.15
N VAL A 224 -6.93 9.93 -4.48
CA VAL A 224 -6.62 10.06 -3.05
C VAL A 224 -7.74 10.82 -2.36
N ALA A 225 -8.17 10.34 -1.18
CA ALA A 225 -9.00 11.10 -0.26
C ALA A 225 -8.19 11.39 1.01
N VAL A 226 -8.08 12.66 1.38
CA VAL A 226 -7.50 13.09 2.66
C VAL A 226 -8.64 13.44 3.59
N VAL A 227 -8.75 12.72 4.70
CA VAL A 227 -9.85 12.85 5.65
C VAL A 227 -9.29 13.25 7.01
N SER A 228 -9.87 14.23 7.67
CA SER A 228 -9.52 14.66 9.02
C SER A 228 -10.76 15.19 9.72
N ASN A 229 -10.83 15.01 11.03
CA ASN A 229 -11.81 15.68 11.90
C ASN A 229 -11.50 17.18 12.11
N ASN A 230 -10.33 17.66 11.67
CA ASN A 230 -9.95 19.06 11.73
C ASN A 230 -9.74 19.65 10.33
N ASN A 231 -10.52 20.66 9.99
CA ASN A 231 -10.43 21.36 8.70
C ASN A 231 -9.06 22.01 8.46
N SER A 232 -8.39 22.49 9.51
CA SER A 232 -7.07 23.12 9.37
C SER A 232 -6.01 22.14 8.86
N ALA A 233 -6.08 20.86 9.23
CA ALA A 233 -5.15 19.84 8.76
C ALA A 233 -5.28 19.60 7.25
N THR A 234 -6.50 19.48 6.75
CA THR A 234 -6.74 19.32 5.30
C THR A 234 -6.43 20.58 4.51
N HIS A 235 -6.69 21.77 5.09
CA HIS A 235 -6.34 23.05 4.48
C HIS A 235 -4.82 23.20 4.33
N ASN A 236 -4.03 22.83 5.34
CA ASN A 236 -2.56 22.88 5.28
C ASN A 236 -2.00 22.00 4.13
N VAL A 237 -2.62 20.84 3.88
CA VAL A 237 -2.24 20.00 2.73
C VAL A 237 -2.55 20.71 1.41
N ALA A 238 -3.74 21.29 1.27
CA ALA A 238 -4.15 22.02 0.07
C ALA A 238 -3.24 23.24 -0.20
N GLU A 239 -2.94 24.06 0.81
CA GLU A 239 -2.04 25.21 0.73
C GLU A 239 -0.63 24.84 0.23
N LYS A 240 -0.07 23.72 0.73
CA LYS A 240 1.24 23.25 0.26
C LYS A 240 1.22 22.77 -1.19
N LEU A 241 0.12 22.18 -1.66
CA LEU A 241 -0.06 21.83 -3.07
C LEU A 241 -0.19 23.09 -3.94
N GLU A 242 -0.87 24.14 -3.43
CA GLU A 242 -0.98 25.42 -4.10
C GLU A 242 0.37 26.12 -4.27
N LYS A 243 1.23 26.12 -3.23
CA LYS A 243 2.60 26.65 -3.32
C LYS A 243 3.44 25.95 -4.40
N LYS A 244 3.11 24.72 -4.74
CA LYS A 244 3.74 23.97 -5.84
C LYS A 244 2.97 24.06 -7.16
N LYS A 245 1.94 24.92 -7.26
CA LYS A 245 1.08 25.14 -8.44
C LYS A 245 0.31 23.88 -8.91
N VAL A 246 0.11 22.90 -8.03
CA VAL A 246 -0.62 21.66 -8.34
C VAL A 246 -1.98 21.55 -7.65
N ALA A 247 -2.50 22.66 -7.10
CA ALA A 247 -3.79 22.71 -6.41
C ALA A 247 -4.99 22.39 -7.32
N PHE A 248 -4.84 22.53 -8.65
CA PHE A 248 -5.89 22.18 -9.60
C PHE A 248 -6.29 20.68 -9.54
N LEU A 249 -5.43 19.83 -8.96
CA LEU A 249 -5.72 18.41 -8.71
C LEU A 249 -6.74 18.21 -7.58
N THR A 250 -7.03 19.26 -6.78
CA THR A 250 -7.74 19.15 -5.51
C THR A 250 -9.18 19.61 -5.60
N ALA A 251 -10.06 18.94 -4.83
CA ALA A 251 -11.40 19.41 -4.55
C ALA A 251 -11.62 19.43 -3.03
N PHE A 252 -11.84 20.61 -2.45
CA PHE A 252 -12.05 20.77 -1.01
C PHE A 252 -13.54 20.67 -0.70
N LEU A 253 -14.01 19.51 -0.24
CA LEU A 253 -15.42 19.14 -0.17
C LEU A 253 -15.95 18.92 1.27
N GLY A 254 -15.22 19.38 2.31
CA GLY A 254 -15.46 19.02 3.71
C GLY A 254 -16.85 19.32 4.26
N ASN A 255 -17.48 20.44 3.83
CA ASN A 255 -18.83 20.83 4.23
C ASN A 255 -19.58 21.51 3.07
N LEU A 256 -20.84 21.86 3.26
CA LEU A 256 -21.65 22.52 2.22
C LEU A 256 -21.05 23.84 1.75
N THR A 257 -20.51 24.65 2.68
CA THR A 257 -19.85 25.92 2.37
C THR A 257 -18.61 25.70 1.51
N ASN A 258 -17.79 24.70 1.84
CA ASN A 258 -16.58 24.40 1.06
C ASN A 258 -16.93 23.85 -0.34
N LYS A 259 -17.98 23.05 -0.45
CA LYS A 259 -18.50 22.60 -1.76
C LYS A 259 -18.94 23.77 -2.63
N GLN A 260 -19.68 24.70 -2.04
CA GLN A 260 -20.12 25.88 -2.78
C GLN A 260 -18.93 26.74 -3.20
N LYS A 261 -17.97 27.00 -2.29
CA LYS A 261 -16.73 27.72 -2.62
C LYS A 261 -15.95 27.01 -3.75
N PHE A 262 -15.87 25.68 -3.72
CA PHE A 262 -15.22 24.92 -4.79
C PHE A 262 -15.94 25.10 -6.14
N LEU A 263 -17.28 25.08 -6.16
CA LEU A 263 -18.05 25.30 -7.38
C LEU A 263 -17.86 26.74 -7.92
N ASP A 264 -17.88 27.73 -7.04
CA ASP A 264 -17.77 29.15 -7.40
C ASP A 264 -16.35 29.52 -7.86
N ALA A 265 -15.32 28.87 -7.31
CA ALA A 265 -13.91 29.15 -7.64
C ALA A 265 -13.41 28.50 -8.95
N GLN A 266 -14.25 27.76 -9.64
CA GLN A 266 -13.85 27.09 -10.89
C GLN A 266 -13.66 28.08 -12.02
N THR A 267 -12.44 28.21 -12.52
CA THR A 267 -12.10 29.07 -13.66
C THR A 267 -12.49 28.45 -15.01
N GLY A 268 -12.68 27.12 -15.08
CA GLY A 268 -12.86 26.42 -16.35
C GLY A 268 -11.56 26.27 -17.16
N ALA A 269 -10.40 26.54 -16.54
CA ALA A 269 -9.09 26.41 -17.14
C ALA A 269 -8.16 25.55 -16.27
N TYR A 270 -7.18 24.93 -16.90
CA TYR A 270 -6.01 24.39 -16.21
C TYR A 270 -4.97 25.50 -16.02
N PRO A 271 -4.02 25.34 -15.08
CA PRO A 271 -2.87 26.22 -15.03
C PRO A 271 -2.05 26.09 -16.32
N ASP A 272 -1.30 27.14 -16.67
CA ASP A 272 -0.32 27.06 -17.75
C ASP A 272 0.76 26.03 -17.39
N MET A 273 0.93 25.04 -18.27
CA MET A 273 1.88 23.94 -18.11
C MET A 273 2.94 23.90 -19.21
N ASN A 274 3.12 24.98 -19.99
CA ASN A 274 4.14 25.02 -21.05
C ASN A 274 5.52 24.63 -20.51
N ASP A 275 5.93 25.21 -19.39
CA ASP A 275 7.23 24.90 -18.74
C ASP A 275 7.30 23.49 -18.11
N TRP A 276 6.19 22.76 -18.12
CA TRP A 276 6.13 21.39 -17.58
C TRP A 276 6.23 20.33 -18.67
N GLU A 277 6.00 20.71 -19.92
CA GLU A 277 6.13 19.78 -21.05
C GLU A 277 7.57 19.27 -21.14
N MET A 278 7.72 17.99 -21.37
CA MET A 278 9.00 17.29 -21.45
C MET A 278 8.90 16.16 -22.48
N GLN A 279 9.95 15.98 -23.28
CA GLN A 279 10.02 14.87 -24.21
C GLN A 279 10.13 13.53 -23.46
N PRO A 280 9.58 12.44 -24.01
CA PRO A 280 9.59 11.13 -23.35
C PRO A 280 10.99 10.67 -22.95
N GLU A 281 11.98 10.88 -23.80
CA GLU A 281 13.37 10.49 -23.57
C GLU A 281 13.99 11.27 -22.42
N GLU A 282 13.77 12.58 -22.37
CA GLU A 282 14.24 13.45 -21.29
C GLU A 282 13.58 13.05 -19.95
N ARG A 283 12.29 12.72 -19.98
CA ARG A 283 11.55 12.26 -18.80
C ARG A 283 12.12 10.95 -18.26
N GLN A 284 12.41 10.00 -19.13
CA GLN A 284 13.00 8.72 -18.74
C GLN A 284 14.39 8.90 -18.14
N GLN A 285 15.21 9.76 -18.73
CA GLN A 285 16.52 10.09 -18.19
C GLN A 285 16.40 10.74 -16.79
N LEU A 286 15.53 11.73 -16.64
CA LEU A 286 15.31 12.41 -15.37
C LEU A 286 14.78 11.45 -14.31
N GLU A 287 13.97 10.45 -14.66
CA GLU A 287 13.49 9.41 -13.76
C GLU A 287 14.64 8.53 -13.26
N GLN A 288 15.54 8.10 -14.16
CA GLN A 288 16.73 7.34 -13.79
C GLN A 288 17.66 8.14 -12.88
N GLU A 289 17.92 9.40 -13.21
CA GLU A 289 18.73 10.30 -12.37
C GLU A 289 18.10 10.52 -10.99
N THR A 290 16.78 10.70 -10.92
CA THR A 290 16.06 10.89 -9.65
C THR A 290 16.14 9.64 -8.77
N THR A 291 16.00 8.47 -9.40
CA THR A 291 16.11 7.18 -8.70
C THR A 291 17.53 6.98 -8.17
N ALA A 292 18.54 7.15 -9.01
CA ALA A 292 19.94 7.03 -8.61
C ALA A 292 20.32 8.00 -7.47
N LEU A 293 19.86 9.24 -7.56
CA LEU A 293 20.10 10.24 -6.50
C LEU A 293 19.39 9.87 -5.19
N SER A 294 18.17 9.31 -5.27
CA SER A 294 17.43 8.83 -4.09
C SER A 294 18.13 7.65 -3.41
N GLU A 295 18.73 6.75 -4.19
CA GLU A 295 19.51 5.62 -3.69
C GLU A 295 20.82 6.09 -3.06
N GLU A 296 21.57 6.99 -3.72
CA GLU A 296 22.78 7.61 -3.21
C GLU A 296 22.52 8.30 -1.86
N LEU A 297 21.51 9.17 -1.79
CA LEU A 297 21.12 9.84 -0.55
C LEU A 297 20.79 8.87 0.57
N ASN A 298 20.05 7.80 0.24
CA ASN A 298 19.70 6.78 1.22
C ASN A 298 20.94 6.06 1.77
N GLU A 299 21.89 5.74 0.91
CA GLU A 299 23.17 5.13 1.32
C GLU A 299 23.96 6.05 2.26
N MET A 300 24.04 7.34 1.95
CA MET A 300 24.73 8.32 2.78
C MET A 300 24.01 8.57 4.12
N LEU A 301 22.67 8.61 4.12
CA LEU A 301 21.90 8.71 5.36
C LEU A 301 22.06 7.47 6.25
N ASN A 302 22.12 6.28 5.66
CA ASN A 302 22.40 5.04 6.38
C ASN A 302 23.81 5.08 7.00
N ALA A 303 24.80 5.55 6.25
CA ALA A 303 26.16 5.74 6.76
C ALA A 303 26.19 6.71 7.95
N LYS A 304 25.48 7.84 7.87
CA LYS A 304 25.37 8.81 8.98
C LYS A 304 24.72 8.21 10.22
N ASN A 305 23.64 7.43 10.05
CA ASN A 305 22.99 6.76 11.17
C ASN A 305 23.89 5.70 11.80
N ARG A 306 24.62 4.94 10.97
CA ARG A 306 25.55 3.92 11.48
C ARG A 306 26.66 4.55 12.32
N ILE A 307 27.17 5.72 11.94
CA ILE A 307 28.13 6.48 12.78
C ILE A 307 27.50 6.81 14.15
N ALA A 308 26.23 7.28 14.19
CA ALA A 308 25.57 7.58 15.45
C ALA A 308 25.36 6.32 16.32
N GLU A 309 25.05 5.17 15.71
CA GLU A 309 24.98 3.88 16.42
C GLU A 309 26.35 3.49 17.00
N ILE A 310 27.42 3.62 16.21
CA ILE A 310 28.78 3.35 16.67
C ILE A 310 29.16 4.27 17.86
N GLU A 311 28.78 5.53 17.81
CA GLU A 311 29.00 6.46 18.92
C GLU A 311 28.26 6.04 20.19
N GLN A 312 27.01 5.52 20.05
CA GLN A 312 26.29 4.94 21.20
C GLN A 312 26.95 3.67 21.70
N GLU A 313 27.44 2.78 20.81
CA GLU A 313 28.19 1.58 21.20
C GLU A 313 29.46 1.98 21.99
N PHE A 314 30.19 3.03 21.58
CA PHE A 314 31.34 3.54 22.33
C PHE A 314 30.98 4.07 23.72
N LEU A 315 29.87 4.81 23.83
CA LEU A 315 29.41 5.32 25.12
C LEU A 315 29.08 4.20 26.13
N GLN A 316 28.67 3.03 25.66
CA GLN A 316 28.41 1.86 26.48
C GLN A 316 29.70 1.07 26.77
N LEU A 317 30.51 0.83 25.73
CA LEU A 317 31.70 0.00 25.79
C LEU A 317 32.81 0.62 26.63
N THR A 318 32.98 1.94 26.59
CA THR A 318 34.13 2.65 27.24
C THR A 318 34.10 2.51 28.76
N PRO A 319 32.97 2.71 29.48
CA PRO A 319 32.96 2.49 30.93
C PRO A 319 33.19 1.04 31.30
N GLU A 320 32.58 0.08 30.57
CA GLU A 320 32.77 -1.34 30.82
C GLU A 320 34.25 -1.75 30.66
N GLN A 321 34.88 -1.30 29.58
CA GLN A 321 36.30 -1.55 29.35
C GLN A 321 37.16 -0.96 30.46
N HIS A 322 36.90 0.28 30.91
CA HIS A 322 37.66 0.95 31.95
C HIS A 322 37.61 0.18 33.28
N TYR A 323 36.45 -0.19 33.75
CA TYR A 323 36.30 -1.02 34.97
C TYR A 323 36.96 -2.39 34.83
N PHE A 324 36.90 -2.97 33.65
CA PHE A 324 37.54 -4.24 33.37
C PHE A 324 39.05 -4.13 33.32
N GLU A 325 39.60 -3.07 32.75
CA GLU A 325 41.08 -2.81 32.70
C GLU A 325 41.68 -2.71 34.10
N GLU A 326 41.00 -2.04 35.04
CA GLU A 326 41.45 -1.99 36.44
C GLU A 326 41.50 -3.39 37.05
N TYR A 327 40.51 -4.22 36.82
CA TYR A 327 40.46 -5.61 37.25
C TYR A 327 41.55 -6.44 36.56
N TYR A 328 41.68 -6.31 35.25
CA TYR A 328 42.66 -7.04 34.42
C TYR A 328 44.11 -6.72 34.79
N ALA A 329 44.40 -5.53 35.23
CA ALA A 329 45.76 -5.11 35.68
C ALA A 329 46.23 -5.86 36.90
N THR A 330 45.35 -6.54 37.63
CA THR A 330 45.74 -7.37 38.80
C THR A 330 46.35 -8.72 38.40
N TYR A 331 46.19 -9.14 37.16
CA TYR A 331 46.71 -10.42 36.65
C TYR A 331 48.15 -10.30 36.21
N ARG A 332 49.06 -11.20 36.72
CA ARG A 332 50.51 -11.16 36.46
C ARG A 332 50.96 -12.13 35.38
N ASP A 333 50.26 -13.22 35.12
CA ASP A 333 50.67 -14.29 34.22
C ASP A 333 49.68 -14.46 33.05
N VAL A 334 49.53 -13.39 32.29
CA VAL A 334 48.55 -13.30 31.22
C VAL A 334 48.98 -14.10 29.99
N PRO A 335 48.08 -14.84 29.31
CA PRO A 335 48.37 -15.48 28.03
C PRO A 335 48.92 -14.50 27.00
N SER A 336 49.97 -14.89 26.28
CA SER A 336 50.57 -14.10 25.20
C SER A 336 50.28 -14.64 23.79
N GLU A 337 49.38 -15.58 23.70
CA GLU A 337 48.97 -16.21 22.45
C GLU A 337 48.29 -15.20 21.52
N SER A 338 48.82 -15.10 20.29
CA SER A 338 48.27 -14.16 19.33
C SER A 338 46.93 -14.66 18.79
N LEU A 339 45.88 -13.89 19.04
CA LEU A 339 44.56 -13.99 18.42
C LEU A 339 44.41 -13.08 17.20
N ASN A 340 45.52 -12.57 16.67
CA ASN A 340 45.54 -11.66 15.53
C ASN A 340 44.70 -12.21 14.37
N LYS A 341 43.94 -11.30 13.74
CA LYS A 341 42.98 -11.59 12.64
C LYS A 341 41.65 -12.23 13.05
N LEU A 342 41.36 -12.44 14.32
CA LEU A 342 40.04 -12.81 14.76
C LEU A 342 39.17 -11.53 14.93
N SER A 343 37.96 -11.55 14.43
CA SER A 343 36.95 -10.51 14.71
C SER A 343 36.48 -10.62 16.16
N SER A 344 35.95 -9.51 16.71
CA SER A 344 35.36 -9.48 18.03
C SER A 344 34.28 -10.56 18.21
N GLN A 345 33.45 -10.82 17.19
CA GLN A 345 32.47 -11.91 17.19
C GLN A 345 33.12 -13.30 17.32
N LYS A 346 34.24 -13.54 16.65
CA LYS A 346 34.97 -14.81 16.75
C LYS A 346 35.63 -14.96 18.12
N ILE A 347 36.13 -13.87 18.70
CA ILE A 347 36.73 -13.88 20.05
C ILE A 347 35.61 -14.18 21.07
N LEU A 348 34.43 -13.57 20.95
CA LEU A 348 33.30 -13.86 21.81
C LEU A 348 32.85 -15.33 21.68
N ALA A 349 32.78 -15.85 20.48
CA ALA A 349 32.44 -17.25 20.24
C ALA A 349 33.49 -18.21 20.84
N LEU A 350 34.78 -17.87 20.75
CA LEU A 350 35.86 -18.61 21.39
C LEU A 350 35.75 -18.56 22.91
N TRP A 351 35.42 -17.40 23.46
CA TRP A 351 35.21 -17.24 24.91
C TRP A 351 34.06 -18.13 25.41
N MET A 352 32.92 -18.07 24.74
CA MET A 352 31.75 -18.92 25.10
C MET A 352 32.08 -20.44 24.99
N GLU A 353 32.79 -20.86 23.93
CA GLU A 353 33.20 -22.25 23.74
C GLU A 353 34.23 -22.68 24.82
N PHE A 354 35.11 -21.76 25.24
CA PHE A 354 36.07 -21.98 26.31
C PHE A 354 35.39 -22.12 27.67
N GLU A 355 34.44 -21.26 28.02
CA GLU A 355 33.66 -21.36 29.27
C GLU A 355 32.91 -22.69 29.39
N GLN A 356 32.18 -23.07 28.33
CA GLN A 356 31.46 -24.36 28.29
C GLN A 356 32.42 -25.56 28.48
N HIS A 357 33.63 -25.46 27.93
CA HIS A 357 34.61 -26.51 28.10
C HIS A 357 35.19 -26.54 29.50
N ALA A 358 35.45 -25.42 30.11
CA ALA A 358 35.94 -25.27 31.46
C ALA A 358 34.96 -25.78 32.53
N GLU A 359 33.65 -25.53 32.34
CA GLU A 359 32.60 -26.02 33.25
C GLU A 359 32.48 -27.56 33.25
N HIS A 360 32.80 -28.23 32.14
CA HIS A 360 32.61 -29.67 32.01
C HIS A 360 33.87 -30.49 32.26
N GLU A 361 35.02 -29.88 32.56
CA GLU A 361 36.33 -30.51 32.79
C GLU A 361 36.71 -31.59 31.75
N THR A 362 36.19 -31.47 30.53
CA THR A 362 36.36 -32.48 29.46
C THR A 362 37.69 -32.30 28.71
N ARG A 363 38.40 -33.41 28.41
CA ARG A 363 39.56 -33.34 27.50
C ARG A 363 39.12 -33.19 26.07
N LEU A 364 39.69 -32.18 25.35
CA LEU A 364 39.41 -31.99 23.93
C LEU A 364 39.75 -33.20 23.09
N GLY A 365 38.76 -33.73 22.39
CA GLY A 365 38.94 -34.78 21.39
C GLY A 365 39.70 -34.30 20.12
N LEU A 366 40.25 -35.17 19.32
CA LEU A 366 40.96 -34.80 18.08
C LEU A 366 40.12 -33.96 17.12
N LEU A 367 38.84 -34.31 16.94
CA LEU A 367 37.92 -33.58 16.09
C LEU A 367 37.65 -32.15 16.61
N GLN A 368 37.51 -31.98 17.93
CA GLN A 368 37.33 -30.68 18.57
C GLN A 368 38.57 -29.81 18.40
N LYS A 369 39.75 -30.37 18.58
CA LYS A 369 41.05 -29.62 18.36
C LYS A 369 41.16 -29.13 16.92
N LEU A 370 40.81 -29.97 15.94
CA LEU A 370 40.81 -29.59 14.54
C LEU A 370 39.76 -28.51 14.27
N SER A 371 38.56 -28.64 14.83
CA SER A 371 37.49 -27.64 14.72
C SER A 371 37.93 -26.27 15.24
N ILE A 372 38.46 -26.20 16.47
CA ILE A 372 38.97 -24.96 17.07
C ILE A 372 40.07 -24.34 16.20
N MET A 373 41.01 -25.15 15.71
CA MET A 373 42.11 -24.66 14.87
C MET A 373 41.61 -24.08 13.54
N PHE A 374 40.59 -24.69 12.90
CA PHE A 374 40.00 -24.17 11.65
C PHE A 374 39.10 -22.97 11.85
N ARG A 375 38.28 -22.95 12.90
CA ARG A 375 37.32 -21.87 13.17
C ARG A 375 38.00 -20.59 13.69
N PHE A 376 39.04 -20.76 14.51
CA PHE A 376 39.73 -19.64 15.16
C PHE A 376 41.17 -19.52 14.66
N ASN A 377 42.13 -20.14 15.28
CA ASN A 377 43.53 -20.28 14.83
C ASN A 377 44.32 -21.23 15.76
N ARG A 378 45.60 -21.44 15.47
CA ARG A 378 46.49 -22.23 16.33
C ARG A 378 46.73 -21.62 17.73
N GLY A 379 46.66 -20.28 17.83
CA GLY A 379 46.78 -19.58 19.11
C GLY A 379 45.61 -19.89 20.04
N ALA A 380 44.39 -19.87 19.51
CA ALA A 380 43.19 -20.26 20.24
C ALA A 380 43.26 -21.67 20.84
N LEU A 381 43.77 -22.65 20.08
CA LEU A 381 43.94 -24.02 20.57
C LEU A 381 44.88 -24.11 21.79
N LYS A 382 45.95 -23.29 21.84
CA LYS A 382 46.87 -23.26 22.99
C LYS A 382 46.24 -22.74 24.27
N LEU A 383 45.19 -21.88 24.17
CA LEU A 383 44.47 -21.36 25.33
C LEU A 383 43.76 -22.46 26.11
N PHE A 384 43.30 -23.50 25.44
CA PHE A 384 42.64 -24.67 26.10
C PHE A 384 43.62 -25.54 26.91
N LEU A 385 44.90 -25.24 26.88
CA LEU A 385 45.92 -25.91 27.72
C LEU A 385 46.25 -25.10 29.00
N ARG A 386 45.66 -23.92 29.16
CA ARG A 386 45.86 -23.04 30.32
C ARG A 386 44.68 -23.02 31.25
N SER A 387 44.82 -22.49 32.45
CA SER A 387 43.74 -22.39 33.46
C SER A 387 42.69 -21.38 33.03
N PRO A 388 41.40 -21.69 33.31
CA PRO A 388 40.29 -20.79 32.99
C PRO A 388 40.41 -19.41 33.62
N GLU A 389 40.96 -19.35 34.85
CA GLU A 389 41.16 -18.11 35.61
C GLU A 389 42.01 -17.09 34.89
N LEU A 390 42.95 -17.52 34.03
CA LEU A 390 43.80 -16.66 33.24
C LEU A 390 43.26 -16.40 31.81
N VAL A 391 42.64 -17.39 31.24
CA VAL A 391 42.16 -17.33 29.83
C VAL A 391 40.90 -16.50 29.66
N ILE A 392 39.95 -16.60 30.59
CA ILE A 392 38.69 -15.85 30.52
C ILE A 392 38.98 -14.32 30.52
N PRO A 393 39.70 -13.77 31.51
CA PRO A 393 40.03 -12.35 31.51
C PRO A 393 40.85 -11.93 30.26
N TYR A 394 41.73 -12.79 29.78
CA TYR A 394 42.48 -12.52 28.55
C TYR A 394 41.57 -12.41 27.31
N LEU A 395 40.63 -13.36 27.12
CA LEU A 395 39.69 -13.33 26.02
C LEU A 395 38.76 -12.11 26.09
N GLN A 396 38.32 -11.75 27.29
CA GLN A 396 37.51 -10.57 27.53
C GLN A 396 38.27 -9.28 27.17
N ASN A 397 39.54 -9.16 27.59
CA ASN A 397 40.41 -8.03 27.23
C ASN A 397 40.60 -7.93 25.70
N GLN A 398 40.88 -9.08 25.06
CA GLN A 398 41.01 -9.13 23.59
C GLN A 398 39.73 -8.76 22.88
N PHE A 399 38.57 -9.17 23.42
CA PHE A 399 37.26 -8.78 22.87
C PHE A 399 37.06 -7.26 22.87
N TYR A 400 37.27 -6.59 24.01
CA TYR A 400 37.15 -5.15 24.13
C TYR A 400 38.10 -4.42 23.18
N PHE A 401 39.34 -4.85 23.14
CA PHE A 401 40.39 -4.23 22.28
C PHE A 401 40.01 -4.34 20.82
N VAL A 402 39.66 -5.55 20.35
CA VAL A 402 39.35 -5.78 18.93
C VAL A 402 38.01 -5.12 18.55
N LYS A 403 36.98 -5.19 19.43
CA LYS A 403 35.67 -4.56 19.19
C LYS A 403 35.83 -3.04 19.02
N LYS A 404 36.61 -2.40 19.88
CA LYS A 404 36.88 -0.97 19.78
C LYS A 404 37.58 -0.61 18.45
N GLN A 405 38.60 -1.38 18.10
CA GLN A 405 39.33 -1.17 16.86
C GLN A 405 38.46 -1.38 15.59
N GLU A 406 37.59 -2.38 15.61
CA GLU A 406 36.64 -2.59 14.53
C GLU A 406 35.68 -1.40 14.38
N LEU A 407 35.09 -0.91 15.48
CA LEU A 407 34.21 0.24 15.50
C LEU A 407 34.92 1.54 15.03
N GLU A 408 36.16 1.77 15.49
CA GLU A 408 36.99 2.92 15.05
C GLU A 408 37.21 2.85 13.54
N ASN A 409 37.65 1.71 13.02
CA ASN A 409 37.90 1.51 11.58
C ASN A 409 36.64 1.68 10.73
N GLU A 410 35.51 1.14 11.22
CA GLU A 410 34.23 1.31 10.55
C GLU A 410 33.82 2.79 10.54
N LYS A 411 33.93 3.48 11.69
CA LYS A 411 33.61 4.91 11.82
C LYS A 411 34.47 5.75 10.88
N ASP A 412 35.77 5.51 10.83
CA ASP A 412 36.69 6.23 9.95
C ASP A 412 36.39 5.99 8.47
N THR A 413 36.02 4.79 8.12
CA THR A 413 35.60 4.46 6.74
C THR A 413 34.34 5.19 6.35
N LEU A 414 33.33 5.21 7.22
CA LEU A 414 32.08 5.92 7.00
C LEU A 414 32.28 7.44 6.99
N ASN A 415 33.10 8.00 7.89
CA ASN A 415 33.44 9.43 7.89
C ASN A 415 34.10 9.86 6.59
N ARG A 416 35.09 9.10 6.07
CA ARG A 416 35.71 9.39 4.77
C ARG A 416 34.70 9.35 3.62
N LYS A 417 33.70 8.45 3.68
CA LYS A 417 32.62 8.37 2.69
C LYS A 417 31.71 9.60 2.74
N LEU A 418 31.47 10.14 3.93
CA LEU A 418 30.63 11.31 4.15
C LEU A 418 31.37 12.64 4.01
N GLU A 419 32.69 12.60 4.01
CA GLU A 419 33.54 13.78 3.82
C GLU A 419 33.19 14.42 2.46
N HIS A 420 32.94 15.73 2.47
CA HIS A 420 32.52 16.50 1.29
C HIS A 420 31.13 16.15 0.70
N TYR A 421 30.30 15.34 1.38
CA TYR A 421 28.94 15.07 0.90
C TYR A 421 27.96 16.16 1.34
N SER A 422 27.48 16.95 0.38
CA SER A 422 26.56 18.07 0.60
C SER A 422 25.11 17.55 0.70
N PHE A 423 24.69 17.05 1.86
CA PHE A 423 23.34 16.51 2.05
C PHE A 423 22.22 17.48 1.65
N ASP A 424 22.32 18.75 2.03
CA ASP A 424 21.27 19.75 1.79
C ASP A 424 21.14 20.03 0.28
N GLU A 425 22.27 20.18 -0.43
CA GLU A 425 22.28 20.39 -1.88
C GLU A 425 21.70 19.19 -2.63
N LYS A 426 22.10 17.98 -2.24
CA LYS A 426 21.59 16.73 -2.84
C LYS A 426 20.12 16.50 -2.55
N MET A 427 19.68 16.86 -1.36
CA MET A 427 18.26 16.80 -0.99
C MET A 427 17.43 17.80 -1.80
N ASP A 428 17.91 19.03 -1.95
CA ASP A 428 17.25 20.04 -2.77
C ASP A 428 17.23 19.62 -4.25
N GLU A 429 18.30 19.05 -4.77
CA GLU A 429 18.36 18.49 -6.12
C GLU A 429 17.30 17.39 -6.31
N LEU A 430 17.19 16.46 -5.36
CA LEU A 430 16.18 15.39 -5.39
C LEU A 430 14.76 15.96 -5.41
N VAL A 431 14.49 16.97 -4.58
CA VAL A 431 13.18 17.63 -4.51
C VAL A 431 12.84 18.31 -5.84
N GLN A 432 13.80 19.04 -6.43
CA GLN A 432 13.59 19.72 -7.71
C GLN A 432 13.37 18.75 -8.87
N LYS A 433 14.19 17.72 -8.98
CA LYS A 433 14.03 16.66 -9.99
C LYS A 433 12.69 15.92 -9.83
N SER A 434 12.31 15.56 -8.60
CA SER A 434 11.03 14.93 -8.28
C SER A 434 9.84 15.83 -8.66
N LEU A 435 9.90 17.12 -8.37
CA LEU A 435 8.86 18.06 -8.73
C LEU A 435 8.75 18.26 -10.23
N ARG A 436 9.89 18.32 -10.94
CA ARG A 436 9.94 18.43 -12.40
C ARG A 436 9.31 17.21 -13.07
N LEU A 437 9.64 16.00 -12.60
CA LEU A 437 9.01 14.75 -13.06
C LEU A 437 7.50 14.75 -12.80
N PHE A 438 7.07 15.10 -11.60
CA PHE A 438 5.66 15.15 -11.26
C PHE A 438 4.88 16.09 -12.18
N ARG A 439 5.42 17.29 -12.42
CA ARG A 439 4.82 18.27 -13.31
C ARG A 439 4.78 17.81 -14.77
N ALA A 440 5.85 17.19 -15.27
CA ALA A 440 5.90 16.66 -16.62
C ALA A 440 4.83 15.59 -16.87
N GLU A 441 4.61 14.71 -15.90
CA GLU A 441 3.53 13.74 -15.99
C GLU A 441 2.14 14.35 -15.97
N LEU A 442 1.93 15.40 -15.15
CA LEU A 442 0.67 16.12 -15.14
C LEU A 442 0.42 16.81 -16.49
N ALA A 443 1.42 17.47 -17.08
CA ALA A 443 1.30 18.11 -18.39
C ALA A 443 0.98 17.11 -19.52
N THR A 444 1.56 15.91 -19.47
CA THR A 444 1.26 14.84 -20.43
C THR A 444 -0.15 14.29 -20.26
N ARG A 445 -0.64 14.20 -19.02
CA ARG A 445 -1.90 13.55 -18.67
C ARG A 445 -3.12 14.42 -18.86
N TYR A 446 -3.02 15.70 -18.53
CA TYR A 446 -4.13 16.62 -18.59
C TYR A 446 -4.14 17.39 -19.90
N PRO A 447 -5.31 17.52 -20.57
CA PRO A 447 -5.44 18.32 -21.81
C PRO A 447 -5.49 19.82 -21.45
N TRP A 448 -4.41 20.32 -20.84
CA TRP A 448 -4.34 21.65 -20.23
C TRP A 448 -4.45 22.81 -21.24
N LYS A 449 -4.24 22.54 -22.54
CA LYS A 449 -4.47 23.51 -23.64
C LYS A 449 -5.96 23.66 -23.98
N ASN A 450 -6.81 22.76 -23.45
CA ASN A 450 -8.25 22.76 -23.67
C ASN A 450 -8.99 23.34 -22.46
N GLU A 451 -10.26 23.70 -22.67
CA GLU A 451 -11.12 24.08 -21.57
C GLU A 451 -11.30 22.93 -20.55
N ARG A 452 -11.18 23.26 -19.28
CA ARG A 452 -11.46 22.34 -18.21
C ARG A 452 -12.96 22.29 -17.96
N LYS A 453 -13.53 21.09 -18.01
CA LYS A 453 -14.93 20.89 -17.67
C LYS A 453 -15.19 21.33 -16.23
N ARG A 454 -16.18 22.21 -16.04
CA ARG A 454 -16.64 22.63 -14.70
C ARG A 454 -17.50 21.54 -14.09
N PHE A 455 -17.38 21.40 -12.78
CA PHE A 455 -18.26 20.55 -11.98
C PHE A 455 -19.56 21.28 -11.70
N GLU A 456 -20.64 20.51 -11.72
CA GLU A 456 -21.97 20.96 -11.33
C GLU A 456 -22.38 20.31 -10.00
N LYS A 457 -23.41 20.85 -9.36
CA LYS A 457 -23.95 20.30 -8.10
C LYS A 457 -24.35 18.83 -8.24
N SER A 458 -24.90 18.44 -9.41
CA SER A 458 -25.28 17.07 -9.78
C SER A 458 -24.11 16.09 -9.84
N ASP A 459 -22.89 16.57 -10.11
CA ASP A 459 -21.69 15.72 -10.17
C ASP A 459 -21.28 15.16 -8.80
N PHE A 460 -21.65 15.85 -7.70
CA PHE A 460 -21.43 15.34 -6.34
C PHE A 460 -22.30 14.11 -6.01
N GLU A 461 -23.37 13.91 -6.72
CA GLU A 461 -24.23 12.73 -6.63
C GLU A 461 -23.67 11.57 -7.50
N ASN A 462 -22.78 11.89 -8.44
CA ASN A 462 -22.21 10.95 -9.41
C ASN A 462 -20.67 10.90 -9.34
N LEU A 463 -20.15 10.23 -8.34
CA LEU A 463 -18.72 10.08 -8.03
C LEU A 463 -17.80 9.71 -9.20
N PRO A 464 -18.16 8.87 -10.21
CA PRO A 464 -17.30 8.62 -11.37
C PRO A 464 -16.89 9.87 -12.13
N ARG A 465 -17.77 10.87 -12.25
CA ARG A 465 -17.45 12.15 -12.94
C ARG A 465 -16.47 13.03 -12.16
N LEU A 466 -16.58 13.06 -10.84
CA LEU A 466 -15.60 13.75 -9.97
C LEU A 466 -14.19 13.16 -10.12
N ARG A 467 -14.07 11.85 -10.31
CA ARG A 467 -12.79 11.14 -10.43
C ARG A 467 -12.03 11.42 -11.73
N THR A 468 -12.74 11.65 -12.83
CA THR A 468 -12.08 11.91 -14.13
C THR A 468 -11.42 13.27 -14.20
N ASN A 469 -11.92 14.26 -13.45
CA ASN A 469 -11.47 15.65 -13.51
C ASN A 469 -10.66 16.11 -12.28
N THR A 470 -10.80 15.42 -11.13
CA THR A 470 -9.96 15.64 -9.92
C THR A 470 -9.53 14.31 -9.36
N ARG A 471 -8.23 14.07 -9.29
CA ARG A 471 -7.68 12.81 -8.76
C ARG A 471 -7.43 12.85 -7.25
N TRP A 472 -7.76 13.96 -6.63
CA TRP A 472 -7.64 14.13 -5.19
C TRP A 472 -8.84 14.88 -4.64
N CYS A 473 -9.43 14.35 -3.56
CA CYS A 473 -10.51 14.99 -2.82
C CYS A 473 -10.12 15.10 -1.35
N SER A 474 -10.18 16.30 -0.78
CA SER A 474 -10.14 16.51 0.66
C SER A 474 -11.57 16.57 1.16
N ALA A 475 -11.96 15.65 2.01
CA ALA A 475 -13.32 15.57 2.53
C ALA A 475 -13.33 15.33 4.03
N GLN A 476 -14.17 16.08 4.74
CA GLN A 476 -14.73 15.60 6.00
C GLN A 476 -15.76 14.50 5.71
N PRO A 477 -16.08 13.59 6.67
CA PRO A 477 -17.12 12.59 6.46
C PRO A 477 -18.43 13.30 6.09
N ILE A 478 -18.86 13.13 4.84
CA ILE A 478 -20.07 13.76 4.31
C ILE A 478 -21.20 12.75 4.44
N PRO A 479 -22.35 13.14 4.98
CA PRO A 479 -23.57 12.38 4.82
C PRO A 479 -24.06 12.55 3.37
N SER A 480 -23.63 11.70 2.44
CA SER A 480 -24.16 11.65 1.10
C SER A 480 -24.60 10.26 0.71
N LYS A 481 -25.75 10.20 0.06
CA LYS A 481 -26.38 9.00 -0.43
C LYS A 481 -25.46 8.18 -1.34
N GLY A 482 -25.14 6.96 -0.93
CA GLY A 482 -24.74 5.83 -1.75
C GLY A 482 -23.36 5.87 -2.44
N ARG A 483 -22.53 4.84 -2.17
CA ARG A 483 -21.34 4.38 -2.92
C ARG A 483 -19.96 4.91 -2.56
N TRP A 484 -19.59 4.81 -1.27
CA TRP A 484 -18.17 4.99 -0.86
C TRP A 484 -17.39 3.66 -0.69
N ALA A 485 -18.02 2.51 -0.86
CA ALA A 485 -17.48 1.22 -0.43
C ALA A 485 -16.33 0.64 -1.27
N SER A 486 -16.01 1.17 -2.44
CA SER A 486 -15.09 0.44 -3.33
C SER A 486 -13.74 1.08 -3.62
N ILE A 487 -13.45 2.32 -3.22
CA ILE A 487 -12.16 2.96 -3.53
C ILE A 487 -11.78 3.95 -2.43
N ILE A 488 -11.33 3.49 -1.30
CA ILE A 488 -10.63 4.33 -0.33
C ILE A 488 -9.29 3.67 -0.04
N SER A 489 -8.23 4.14 -0.71
CA SER A 489 -6.91 4.12 -0.09
C SER A 489 -6.94 5.28 0.91
N THR A 490 -7.44 5.01 2.12
CA THR A 490 -7.67 6.03 3.14
C THR A 490 -6.37 6.29 3.86
N ILE A 491 -5.83 7.49 3.76
CA ILE A 491 -4.84 8.01 4.71
C ILE A 491 -5.65 8.62 5.85
N ILE A 492 -5.78 7.90 6.97
CA ILE A 492 -6.38 8.41 8.19
C ILE A 492 -5.28 9.13 8.97
N LEU A 493 -5.45 10.43 9.18
CA LEU A 493 -4.63 11.26 10.04
C LEU A 493 -5.30 11.36 11.39
N SER A 494 -4.67 10.82 12.42
CA SER A 494 -4.99 11.12 13.82
C SER A 494 -4.13 12.28 14.33
#